data_7e409075541ba1351f799a463b45965f
#
_entry.id   7e409075541ba1351f799a463b45965f
#
_cell.length_a   1.000
_cell.length_b   1.000
_cell.length_c   1.000
_cell.angle_alpha   90.00
_cell.angle_beta   90.00
_cell.angle_gamma   90.00
#
_symmetry.space_group_name_H-M   'P 1'
#
loop_
_entity.id
_entity.type
_entity.pdbx_description
1 polymer ?
#
loop_
_entity_poly.entity_id
_entity_poly.type
_entity_poly.pdbx_seq_one_letter_code
_entity_poly.pdbx_strand_id
1 'polypeptide(L)'
;MSGTPRAGTPADSTGHVIRDSSLGLVPETLPALLDLQAAIWHRSSVGPALLELLRLRNARTVNCVFCKSVRYDIARADGLTEAKVAQIDDDFATSDLSRREKLALSFADVYLRHPERFDATLVTALREEFSSEDLAHMAIALATFHALSRCAVSLGGMPESLPVMEMPVPV
;
A
#
# COMPACT_ATOMS: atom_id res chain seq x y z
N MET A 1 -7.30 19.48 7.46
CA MET A 1 -6.50 20.65 7.02
C MET A 1 -5.94 20.32 5.66
N SER A 2 -6.43 20.97 4.60
CA SER A 2 -5.82 20.97 3.27
C SER A 2 -4.40 21.50 3.47
N GLY A 3 -3.43 20.60 3.49
CA GLY A 3 -2.05 20.99 3.78
C GLY A 3 -1.49 21.81 2.63
N THR A 4 -0.97 22.98 2.92
CA THR A 4 -0.18 23.74 1.93
C THR A 4 0.91 22.83 1.36
N PRO A 5 1.06 22.75 0.02
CA PRO A 5 2.15 21.99 -0.58
C PRO A 5 3.51 22.46 -0.02
N ARG A 6 4.35 21.53 0.37
CA ARG A 6 5.74 21.82 0.82
C ARG A 6 6.74 21.69 -0.32
N ALA A 7 6.33 21.01 -1.39
CA ALA A 7 7.07 20.93 -2.65
C ALA A 7 6.12 21.17 -3.82
N GLY A 8 6.64 21.73 -4.91
CA GLY A 8 5.90 21.86 -6.16
C GLY A 8 5.72 20.50 -6.87
N THR A 9 5.25 20.58 -8.11
CA THR A 9 5.17 19.45 -9.05
C THR A 9 5.88 19.86 -10.34
N PRO A 10 6.22 18.90 -11.24
CA PRO A 10 6.69 19.24 -12.58
C PRO A 10 5.72 20.19 -13.30
N ALA A 11 6.27 21.06 -14.18
CA ALA A 11 5.47 22.00 -14.94
C ALA A 11 4.58 21.32 -15.99
N ASP A 12 5.09 20.24 -16.57
CA ASP A 12 4.39 19.47 -17.60
C ASP A 12 3.67 18.26 -16.95
N SER A 13 2.41 18.04 -17.35
CA SER A 13 1.64 16.87 -16.94
C SER A 13 1.78 15.76 -17.99
N THR A 14 2.07 14.56 -17.52
CA THR A 14 2.18 13.36 -18.35
C THR A 14 0.95 12.47 -18.25
N GLY A 15 0.02 12.76 -17.35
CA GLY A 15 -1.11 11.91 -16.97
C GLY A 15 -0.72 10.73 -16.06
N HIS A 16 0.55 10.64 -15.66
CA HIS A 16 1.03 9.57 -14.79
C HIS A 16 1.13 10.04 -13.34
N VAL A 17 0.36 9.42 -12.44
CA VAL A 17 0.15 9.89 -11.05
C VAL A 17 1.43 10.11 -10.24
N ILE A 18 2.47 9.30 -10.44
CA ILE A 18 3.75 9.47 -9.74
C ILE A 18 4.62 10.52 -10.43
N ARG A 19 4.70 10.50 -11.76
CA ARG A 19 5.50 11.47 -12.54
C ARG A 19 4.99 12.90 -12.39
N ASP A 20 3.69 13.07 -12.27
CA ASP A 20 3.04 14.38 -12.13
C ASP A 20 2.94 14.83 -10.65
N SER A 21 3.38 13.99 -9.71
CA SER A 21 3.51 14.36 -8.30
C SER A 21 4.85 15.06 -8.02
N SER A 22 5.04 15.51 -6.77
CA SER A 22 6.32 16.06 -6.33
C SER A 22 7.51 15.10 -6.47
N LEU A 23 7.26 13.79 -6.61
CA LEU A 23 8.30 12.79 -6.88
C LEU A 23 8.87 12.93 -8.30
N GLY A 24 8.09 13.46 -9.24
CA GLY A 24 8.53 13.73 -10.60
C GLY A 24 9.59 14.82 -10.73
N LEU A 25 9.82 15.60 -9.66
CA LEU A 25 10.92 16.58 -9.61
C LEU A 25 12.30 15.93 -9.52
N VAL A 26 12.36 14.62 -9.26
CA VAL A 26 13.62 13.84 -9.14
C VAL A 26 13.58 12.70 -10.18
N PRO A 27 13.61 13.05 -11.49
CA PRO A 27 13.36 12.10 -12.58
C PRO A 27 14.36 10.95 -12.65
N GLU A 28 15.56 11.11 -12.13
CA GLU A 28 16.61 10.08 -12.09
C GLU A 28 16.24 8.89 -11.19
N THR A 29 15.34 9.05 -10.23
CA THR A 29 14.92 7.98 -9.32
C THR A 29 13.70 7.22 -9.83
N LEU A 30 12.93 7.80 -10.75
CA LEU A 30 11.65 7.27 -11.20
C LEU A 30 11.73 5.90 -11.88
N PRO A 31 12.69 5.61 -12.78
CA PRO A 31 12.76 4.30 -13.42
C PRO A 31 12.88 3.17 -12.41
N ALA A 32 13.80 3.28 -11.46
CA ALA A 32 14.00 2.25 -10.44
C ALA A 32 12.77 2.08 -9.52
N LEU A 33 12.08 3.19 -9.18
CA LEU A 33 10.86 3.15 -8.39
C LEU A 33 9.71 2.46 -9.14
N LEU A 34 9.53 2.76 -10.41
CA LEU A 34 8.47 2.18 -11.24
C LEU A 34 8.74 0.70 -11.54
N ASP A 35 10.01 0.32 -11.78
CA ASP A 35 10.41 -1.08 -11.93
C ASP A 35 10.14 -1.89 -10.65
N LEU A 36 10.39 -1.31 -9.47
CA LEU A 36 10.07 -1.94 -8.20
C LEU A 36 8.55 -2.11 -8.02
N GLN A 37 7.76 -1.11 -8.37
CA GLN A 37 6.30 -1.20 -8.37
C GLN A 37 5.81 -2.32 -9.31
N ALA A 38 6.33 -2.36 -10.54
CA ALA A 38 6.00 -3.42 -11.49
C ALA A 38 6.32 -4.82 -10.93
N ALA A 39 7.49 -4.98 -10.28
CA ALA A 39 7.88 -6.25 -9.68
C ALA A 39 6.94 -6.67 -8.53
N ILE A 40 6.59 -5.73 -7.65
CA ILE A 40 5.68 -5.99 -6.52
C ILE A 40 4.32 -6.47 -7.01
N TRP A 41 3.74 -5.80 -8.01
CA TRP A 41 2.36 -6.08 -8.43
C TRP A 41 2.23 -7.25 -9.41
N HIS A 42 3.20 -7.45 -10.29
CA HIS A 42 3.09 -8.37 -11.42
C HIS A 42 3.92 -9.66 -11.27
N ARG A 43 4.86 -9.72 -10.31
CA ARG A 43 5.76 -10.87 -10.14
C ARG A 43 5.65 -11.54 -8.78
N SER A 44 4.70 -11.16 -7.96
CA SER A 44 4.51 -11.73 -6.63
C SER A 44 3.69 -13.02 -6.65
N SER A 45 4.05 -13.95 -5.79
CA SER A 45 3.22 -15.10 -5.41
C SER A 45 2.08 -14.71 -4.45
N VAL A 46 2.21 -13.55 -3.81
CA VAL A 46 1.13 -12.93 -3.01
C VAL A 46 0.13 -12.30 -3.97
N GLY A 47 -1.12 -12.75 -3.95
CA GLY A 47 -2.14 -12.27 -4.87
C GLY A 47 -2.38 -10.74 -4.76
N PRO A 48 -2.74 -10.07 -5.89
CA PRO A 48 -2.95 -8.63 -5.92
C PRO A 48 -4.01 -8.13 -4.94
N ALA A 49 -5.09 -8.88 -4.72
CA ALA A 49 -6.12 -8.49 -3.73
C ALA A 49 -5.54 -8.41 -2.31
N LEU A 50 -4.68 -9.37 -1.93
CA LEU A 50 -4.04 -9.37 -0.61
C LEU A 50 -3.00 -8.24 -0.49
N LEU A 51 -2.21 -8.00 -1.54
CA LEU A 51 -1.28 -6.86 -1.58
C LEU A 51 -2.02 -5.52 -1.43
N GLU A 52 -3.20 -5.39 -2.04
CA GLU A 52 -4.00 -4.17 -1.93
C GLU A 52 -4.56 -3.97 -0.51
N LEU A 53 -4.95 -5.04 0.19
CA LEU A 53 -5.33 -4.94 1.60
C LEU A 53 -4.17 -4.42 2.46
N LEU A 54 -2.95 -4.92 2.23
CA LEU A 54 -1.73 -4.44 2.91
C LEU A 54 -1.45 -2.97 2.59
N ARG A 55 -1.56 -2.59 1.31
CA ARG A 55 -1.37 -1.20 0.87
C ARG A 55 -2.39 -0.26 1.50
N LEU A 56 -3.66 -0.66 1.55
CA LEU A 56 -4.72 0.14 2.16
C LEU A 56 -4.59 0.22 3.68
N ARG A 57 -4.16 -0.86 4.36
CA ARG A 57 -3.85 -0.83 5.79
C ARG A 57 -2.73 0.16 6.08
N ASN A 58 -1.64 0.13 5.29
CA ASN A 58 -0.57 1.13 5.37
C ASN A 58 -1.09 2.55 5.11
N ALA A 59 -1.93 2.75 4.09
CA ALA A 59 -2.49 4.06 3.75
C ALA A 59 -3.30 4.67 4.91
N ARG A 60 -4.05 3.84 5.66
CA ARG A 60 -4.76 4.24 6.87
C ARG A 60 -3.82 4.60 8.00
N THR A 61 -2.79 3.80 8.24
CA THR A 61 -1.77 4.06 9.27
C THR A 61 -1.03 5.37 9.03
N VAL A 62 -0.67 5.68 7.78
CA VAL A 62 0.01 6.93 7.41
C VAL A 62 -0.96 8.11 7.23
N ASN A 63 -2.25 7.84 7.17
CA ASN A 63 -3.32 8.80 6.87
C ASN A 63 -3.15 9.51 5.51
N CYS A 64 -2.72 8.77 4.50
CA CYS A 64 -2.58 9.26 3.13
C CYS A 64 -3.95 9.29 2.44
N VAL A 65 -4.53 10.46 2.24
CA VAL A 65 -5.88 10.62 1.63
C VAL A 65 -5.93 10.01 0.24
N PHE A 66 -4.98 10.34 -0.64
CA PHE A 66 -4.89 9.77 -1.98
C PHE A 66 -4.76 8.22 -1.93
N CYS A 67 -3.82 7.72 -1.12
CA CYS A 67 -3.58 6.28 -1.04
C CYS A 67 -4.79 5.49 -0.51
N LYS A 68 -5.59 6.08 0.38
CA LYS A 68 -6.84 5.49 0.88
C LYS A 68 -7.94 5.42 -0.18
N SER A 69 -7.95 6.36 -1.13
CA SER A 69 -9.00 6.51 -2.12
C SER A 69 -8.79 5.67 -3.39
N VAL A 70 -7.54 5.27 -3.67
CA VAL A 70 -7.22 4.45 -4.85
C VAL A 70 -7.55 2.98 -4.61
N ARG A 71 -8.05 2.32 -5.69
CA ARG A 71 -8.15 0.86 -5.84
C ARG A 71 -7.46 0.49 -7.15
N TYR A 72 -6.54 -0.46 -7.09
CA TYR A 72 -5.90 -0.92 -8.31
C TYR A 72 -6.77 -1.96 -9.03
N ASP A 73 -6.90 -1.78 -10.35
CA ASP A 73 -7.69 -2.64 -11.24
C ASP A 73 -7.29 -4.11 -11.15
N ILE A 74 -5.99 -4.39 -11.09
CA ILE A 74 -5.44 -5.74 -10.92
C ILE A 74 -5.93 -6.40 -9.61
N ALA A 75 -6.08 -5.64 -8.53
CA ALA A 75 -6.58 -6.15 -7.26
C ALA A 75 -8.10 -6.39 -7.32
N ARG A 76 -8.83 -5.53 -8.02
CA ARG A 76 -10.26 -5.74 -8.31
C ARG A 76 -10.48 -7.01 -9.12
N ALA A 77 -9.69 -7.21 -10.16
CA ALA A 77 -9.74 -8.42 -10.98
C ALA A 77 -9.43 -9.69 -10.18
N ASP A 78 -8.58 -9.60 -9.13
CA ASP A 78 -8.25 -10.69 -8.21
C ASP A 78 -9.26 -10.84 -7.05
N GLY A 79 -10.42 -10.16 -7.09
CA GLY A 79 -11.52 -10.34 -6.14
C GLY A 79 -11.51 -9.41 -4.93
N LEU A 80 -10.78 -8.30 -4.96
CA LEU A 80 -10.93 -7.25 -3.96
C LEU A 80 -12.32 -6.61 -4.06
N THR A 81 -13.02 -6.52 -2.94
CA THR A 81 -14.32 -5.83 -2.83
C THR A 81 -14.28 -4.72 -1.79
N GLU A 82 -15.18 -3.73 -1.91
CA GLU A 82 -15.31 -2.69 -0.87
C GLU A 82 -15.75 -3.29 0.47
N ALA A 83 -16.50 -4.40 0.46
CA ALA A 83 -16.85 -5.13 1.69
C ALA A 83 -15.61 -5.65 2.43
N LYS A 84 -14.59 -6.16 1.72
CA LYS A 84 -13.31 -6.54 2.32
C LYS A 84 -12.52 -5.31 2.79
N VAL A 85 -12.47 -4.26 1.98
CA VAL A 85 -11.77 -3.01 2.34
C VAL A 85 -12.38 -2.37 3.58
N ALA A 86 -13.70 -2.43 3.77
CA ALA A 86 -14.37 -1.90 4.96
C ALA A 86 -13.94 -2.64 6.24
N GLN A 87 -13.43 -3.86 6.14
CA GLN A 87 -13.11 -4.73 7.28
C GLN A 87 -11.62 -4.69 7.70
N ILE A 88 -10.78 -3.86 7.08
CA ILE A 88 -9.33 -3.79 7.42
C ILE A 88 -9.03 -2.76 8.52
N ASP A 89 -9.99 -2.33 9.30
CA ASP A 89 -9.80 -1.43 10.46
C ASP A 89 -9.17 -2.17 11.66
N ASP A 90 -9.03 -1.52 12.80
CA ASP A 90 -8.29 -2.07 13.94
C ASP A 90 -8.95 -3.32 14.56
N ASP A 91 -10.22 -3.55 14.29
CA ASP A 91 -10.98 -4.73 14.70
C ASP A 91 -11.06 -5.86 13.67
N PHE A 92 -10.21 -5.83 12.62
CA PHE A 92 -10.23 -6.83 11.55
C PHE A 92 -10.12 -8.28 12.05
N ALA A 93 -9.58 -8.51 13.23
CA ALA A 93 -9.49 -9.86 13.83
C ALA A 93 -10.86 -10.51 14.01
N THR A 94 -11.92 -9.74 14.28
CA THR A 94 -13.30 -10.21 14.46
C THR A 94 -14.15 -10.18 13.19
N SER A 95 -13.58 -9.70 12.07
CA SER A 95 -14.26 -9.55 10.78
C SER A 95 -14.47 -10.89 10.04
N ASP A 96 -15.16 -10.85 8.90
CA ASP A 96 -15.35 -11.99 8.00
C ASP A 96 -14.18 -12.23 7.02
N LEU A 97 -13.09 -11.48 7.15
CA LEU A 97 -11.87 -11.71 6.37
C LEU A 97 -11.34 -13.13 6.62
N SER A 98 -10.78 -13.75 5.60
CA SER A 98 -10.16 -15.07 5.72
C SER A 98 -8.98 -15.07 6.72
N ARG A 99 -8.61 -16.27 7.21
CA ARG A 99 -7.42 -16.44 8.08
C ARG A 99 -6.18 -15.83 7.43
N ARG A 100 -5.98 -16.08 6.12
CA ARG A 100 -4.85 -15.57 5.35
C ARG A 100 -4.81 -14.04 5.32
N GLU A 101 -5.95 -13.40 5.07
CA GLU A 101 -6.06 -11.92 5.07
C GLU A 101 -5.81 -11.33 6.46
N LYS A 102 -6.36 -11.92 7.51
CA LYS A 102 -6.12 -11.50 8.90
C LYS A 102 -4.66 -11.63 9.31
N LEU A 103 -3.99 -12.72 8.95
CA LEU A 103 -2.57 -12.91 9.24
C LEU A 103 -1.70 -11.90 8.49
N ALA A 104 -2.00 -11.61 7.22
CA ALA A 104 -1.30 -10.58 6.46
C ALA A 104 -1.48 -9.19 7.07
N LEU A 105 -2.68 -8.84 7.54
CA LEU A 105 -2.93 -7.58 8.23
C LEU A 105 -2.21 -7.51 9.58
N SER A 106 -2.16 -8.62 10.34
CA SER A 106 -1.38 -8.71 11.58
C SER A 106 0.12 -8.53 11.33
N PHE A 107 0.64 -9.14 10.24
CA PHE A 107 2.01 -8.90 9.79
C PHE A 107 2.25 -7.42 9.49
N ALA A 108 1.33 -6.77 8.74
CA ALA A 108 1.44 -5.36 8.40
C ALA A 108 1.43 -4.46 9.64
N ASP A 109 0.58 -4.74 10.62
CA ASP A 109 0.50 -3.94 11.85
C ASP A 109 1.80 -3.97 12.65
N VAL A 110 2.39 -5.17 12.84
CA VAL A 110 3.67 -5.30 13.53
C VAL A 110 4.78 -4.65 12.71
N TYR A 111 4.83 -4.91 11.39
CA TYR A 111 5.82 -4.32 10.50
C TYR A 111 5.81 -2.78 10.52
N LEU A 112 4.63 -2.17 10.50
CA LEU A 112 4.48 -0.72 10.41
C LEU A 112 4.70 0.01 11.74
N ARG A 113 4.45 -0.65 12.87
CA ARG A 113 4.46 -0.02 14.19
C ARG A 113 5.64 -0.43 15.06
N HIS A 114 5.98 -1.73 15.06
CA HIS A 114 6.96 -2.35 15.95
C HIS A 114 7.65 -3.55 15.29
N PRO A 115 8.45 -3.35 14.23
CA PRO A 115 9.02 -4.45 13.44
C PRO A 115 9.94 -5.40 14.24
N GLU A 116 10.37 -5.01 15.43
CA GLU A 116 11.14 -5.84 16.37
C GLU A 116 10.27 -6.74 17.27
N ARG A 117 8.92 -6.62 17.21
CA ARG A 117 8.00 -7.25 18.18
C ARG A 117 7.11 -8.35 17.59
N PHE A 118 7.62 -9.10 16.64
CA PHE A 118 6.92 -10.31 16.20
C PHE A 118 6.94 -11.36 17.32
N ASP A 119 5.77 -11.67 17.90
CA ASP A 119 5.67 -12.73 18.91
C ASP A 119 5.74 -14.12 18.27
N ALA A 120 6.09 -15.13 19.07
CA ALA A 120 6.32 -16.49 18.59
C ALA A 120 5.03 -17.13 18.01
N THR A 121 3.85 -16.78 18.52
CA THR A 121 2.56 -17.31 18.05
C THR A 121 2.27 -16.81 16.66
N LEU A 122 2.41 -15.49 16.44
CA LEU A 122 2.22 -14.87 15.12
C LEU A 122 3.24 -15.41 14.12
N VAL A 123 4.52 -15.53 14.52
CA VAL A 123 5.57 -16.08 13.64
C VAL A 123 5.24 -17.52 13.20
N THR A 124 4.76 -18.36 14.11
CA THR A 124 4.35 -19.73 13.78
C THR A 124 3.19 -19.73 12.81
N ALA A 125 2.13 -18.96 13.08
CA ALA A 125 0.96 -18.88 12.21
C ALA A 125 1.30 -18.32 10.80
N LEU A 126 2.19 -17.33 10.73
CA LEU A 126 2.66 -16.79 9.45
C LEU A 126 3.42 -17.82 8.63
N ARG A 127 4.30 -18.60 9.26
CA ARG A 127 5.07 -19.67 8.57
C ARG A 127 4.22 -20.84 8.12
N GLU A 128 3.11 -21.11 8.78
CA GLU A 128 2.14 -22.12 8.36
C GLU A 128 1.35 -21.69 7.11
N GLU A 129 1.08 -20.38 6.98
CA GLU A 129 0.21 -19.84 5.95
C GLU A 129 0.96 -19.30 4.72
N PHE A 130 2.18 -18.81 4.91
CA PHE A 130 2.98 -18.12 3.90
C PHE A 130 4.35 -18.75 3.75
N SER A 131 4.82 -18.86 2.51
CA SER A 131 6.21 -19.20 2.24
C SER A 131 7.17 -18.11 2.72
N SER A 132 8.45 -18.43 2.85
CA SER A 132 9.48 -17.42 3.15
C SER A 132 9.57 -16.34 2.06
N GLU A 133 9.31 -16.71 0.81
CA GLU A 133 9.25 -15.77 -0.32
C GLU A 133 8.06 -14.82 -0.19
N ASP A 134 6.87 -15.32 0.16
CA ASP A 134 5.68 -14.48 0.40
C ASP A 134 5.92 -13.47 1.51
N LEU A 135 6.53 -13.90 2.63
CA LEU A 135 6.83 -13.02 3.76
C LEU A 135 7.83 -11.93 3.38
N ALA A 136 8.89 -12.30 2.63
CA ALA A 136 9.86 -11.33 2.13
C ALA A 136 9.21 -10.36 1.15
N HIS A 137 8.34 -10.86 0.26
CA HIS A 137 7.61 -10.03 -0.71
C HIS A 137 6.67 -9.04 0.00
N MET A 138 5.88 -9.49 0.98
CA MET A 138 5.02 -8.61 1.78
C MET A 138 5.82 -7.52 2.50
N ALA A 139 7.01 -7.86 3.03
CA ALA A 139 7.88 -6.88 3.69
C ALA A 139 8.38 -5.80 2.71
N ILE A 140 8.85 -6.18 1.52
CA ILE A 140 9.31 -5.26 0.48
C ILE A 140 8.14 -4.39 -0.03
N ALA A 141 6.98 -5.01 -0.25
CA ALA A 141 5.77 -4.30 -0.66
C ALA A 141 5.36 -3.24 0.37
N LEU A 142 5.31 -3.59 1.65
CA LEU A 142 4.99 -2.64 2.74
C LEU A 142 6.03 -1.53 2.85
N ALA A 143 7.34 -1.82 2.72
CA ALA A 143 8.39 -0.80 2.70
C ALA A 143 8.13 0.23 1.59
N THR A 144 7.83 -0.25 0.38
CA THR A 144 7.58 0.59 -0.79
C THR A 144 6.29 1.41 -0.62
N PHE A 145 5.19 0.79 -0.22
CA PHE A 145 3.92 1.47 0.02
C PHE A 145 4.06 2.52 1.13
N HIS A 146 4.80 2.19 2.19
CA HIS A 146 5.04 3.10 3.31
C HIS A 146 5.86 4.32 2.87
N ALA A 147 6.95 4.10 2.13
CA ALA A 147 7.79 5.16 1.59
C ALA A 147 6.97 6.12 0.71
N LEU A 148 6.22 5.60 -0.26
CA LEU A 148 5.37 6.41 -1.16
C LEU A 148 4.28 7.18 -0.40
N SER A 149 3.60 6.53 0.53
CA SER A 149 2.56 7.17 1.34
C SER A 149 3.15 8.29 2.21
N ARG A 150 4.32 8.08 2.80
CA ARG A 150 5.01 9.11 3.59
C ARG A 150 5.48 10.27 2.74
N CYS A 151 6.02 10.02 1.56
CA CYS A 151 6.37 11.08 0.62
C CYS A 151 5.14 11.94 0.30
N ALA A 152 4.03 11.31 -0.10
CA ALA A 152 2.80 12.01 -0.42
C ALA A 152 2.27 12.87 0.74
N VAL A 153 2.27 12.34 1.98
CA VAL A 153 1.81 13.08 3.16
C VAL A 153 2.80 14.17 3.56
N SER A 154 4.11 13.89 3.53
CA SER A 154 5.14 14.83 3.99
C SER A 154 5.33 16.00 3.03
N LEU A 155 5.15 15.79 1.71
CA LEU A 155 5.27 16.84 0.71
C LEU A 155 4.01 17.73 0.63
N GLY A 156 2.88 17.22 1.15
CA GLY A 156 1.66 18.01 1.32
C GLY A 156 0.84 18.22 0.06
N GLY A 157 -0.09 19.16 0.09
CA GLY A 157 -0.95 19.49 -1.05
C GLY A 157 -2.12 18.54 -1.29
N MET A 158 -2.34 17.55 -0.41
CA MET A 158 -3.49 16.65 -0.54
C MET A 158 -4.78 17.34 -0.09
N PRO A 159 -5.92 17.06 -0.77
CA PRO A 159 -7.24 17.51 -0.33
C PRO A 159 -7.64 16.80 0.99
N GLU A 160 -8.70 17.29 1.62
CA GLU A 160 -9.23 16.67 2.85
C GLU A 160 -9.86 15.30 2.60
N SER A 161 -10.47 15.10 1.43
CA SER A 161 -11.08 13.84 1.00
C SER A 161 -11.00 13.69 -0.51
N LEU A 162 -11.08 12.45 -0.97
CA LEU A 162 -11.21 12.06 -2.37
C LEU A 162 -12.24 10.93 -2.48
N PRO A 163 -13.00 10.86 -3.57
CA PRO A 163 -13.84 9.70 -3.86
C PRO A 163 -12.95 8.47 -4.09
N VAL A 164 -13.54 7.28 -3.95
CA VAL A 164 -12.87 6.05 -4.36
C VAL A 164 -12.67 6.08 -5.88
N MET A 165 -11.45 5.80 -6.31
CA MET A 165 -11.04 5.82 -7.71
C MET A 165 -10.37 4.49 -8.06
N GLU A 166 -10.78 3.92 -9.18
CA GLU A 166 -10.08 2.77 -9.76
C GLU A 166 -9.05 3.26 -10.80
N MET A 167 -7.87 2.69 -10.78
CA MET A 167 -6.80 3.06 -11.69
C MET A 167 -5.82 1.90 -11.91
N PRO A 168 -5.08 1.88 -13.04
CA PRO A 168 -4.00 0.91 -13.22
C PRO A 168 -2.88 1.14 -12.21
N VAL A 169 -2.10 0.10 -11.97
CA VAL A 169 -0.86 0.22 -11.19
C VAL A 169 0.09 1.18 -11.92
N PRO A 170 0.61 2.21 -11.25
CA PRO A 170 1.57 3.13 -11.87
C PRO A 170 2.94 2.43 -11.99
N VAL A 171 3.32 2.10 -13.20
CA VAL A 171 4.55 1.40 -13.59
C VAL A 171 5.27 2.14 -14.71
#